data_e4e8215730f2bbc7bb8cf2a4de3172cd
#
_entry.id   e4e8215730f2bbc7bb8cf2a4de3172cd
#
_cell.length_a   1.000
_cell.length_b   1.000
_cell.length_c   1.000
_cell.angle_alpha   90.00
_cell.angle_beta   90.00
_cell.angle_gamma   90.00
#
_symmetry.space_group_name_H-M   'P 1'
#
loop_
_entity.id
_entity.type
_entity.pdbx_description
1 polymer ?
#
loop_
_entity_poly.entity_id
_entity_poly.type
_entity_poly.pdbx_seq_one_letter_code
_entity_poly.pdbx_strand_id
1 'polypeptide(L)'
;MKRFAVWGALAAPAMAGAPDSIWRRLLRLEPAMLLWLFAMGVLLALVANPMFRLAVASFEEPETGRWTLANYIAAYGSARQLQALWNSLELGIGVALLSGVFGIPIAWAISRTDMPAKPLVRLLIFGAFITPPYLGAISWILLAGPNSGWLNLTWMTLSGADHGLFNVYSMSGLVAVVAFSSFPYVFVLTESALDLVPSEMEDAASILGAGVLHTTLRVTLPLVLPAILGGLVVCFLEAIALFGAPAMIALPANFQVASTQLWQFFEFPVRAEQAAAYAMPLLLITVLMIWLQRSLTGRRGYAAVTGKSGERRPIRLGAWRWPMLGYALLVCSLSALLPLLVLLQAAFSRAWGRGLSVGNLTLQNFRYILFEEAQAREAILHTFAYAGASALAAIGLAFVIAYLVRRRLVPGAGLLAFLCMSPIVIPGIVLAIGFYAAYSAPPLALYGTSLMMILAFTTRFLPVGYASASAGMQSIHPEMEEAVRSLGGGRLLAIRRVLVPLLKKNLAGAWILVFIPAARELSTAIFLVGPNTRVISVMLFDLSEEGNFEVLAALGAILVATSILIATIGFRVIGRDFMLRRGP
;
A
#
# COMPACT_ATOMS: atom_id res chain seq x y z
N MET A 1 55.02 22.87 -55.03
CA MET A 1 55.88 24.06 -55.04
C MET A 1 55.64 24.90 -53.80
N LYS A 2 56.69 25.01 -53.01
CA LYS A 2 57.15 26.17 -52.18
C LYS A 2 56.11 26.84 -51.24
N ARG A 3 56.19 26.70 -49.91
CA ARG A 3 57.20 27.29 -48.96
C ARG A 3 56.77 28.64 -48.36
N PHE A 4 56.78 28.67 -47.01
CA PHE A 4 57.07 29.77 -46.03
C PHE A 4 55.90 30.67 -45.67
N ALA A 5 55.72 31.11 -44.40
CA ALA A 5 56.67 31.39 -43.34
C ALA A 5 56.01 31.39 -41.95
N VAL A 6 56.79 31.10 -40.96
CA VAL A 6 56.65 31.19 -39.50
C VAL A 6 56.76 32.66 -39.05
N TRP A 7 56.01 33.06 -38.03
CA TRP A 7 56.29 34.06 -36.96
C TRP A 7 55.18 33.98 -35.95
N GLY A 8 55.26 33.50 -34.75
CA GLY A 8 56.01 34.08 -33.66
C GLY A 8 55.04 34.88 -32.80
N ALA A 9 54.32 34.23 -31.87
CA ALA A 9 53.48 34.91 -30.89
C ALA A 9 53.96 34.53 -29.48
N LEU A 10 54.47 35.51 -28.80
CA LEU A 10 54.90 35.52 -27.42
C LEU A 10 53.75 35.06 -26.49
N ALA A 11 54.05 34.05 -25.68
CA ALA A 11 53.20 33.60 -24.60
C ALA A 11 53.18 34.67 -23.50
N ALA A 12 51.96 35.18 -23.22
CA ALA A 12 51.71 35.92 -21.99
C ALA A 12 51.65 34.93 -20.81
N PRO A 13 52.24 35.23 -19.65
CA PRO A 13 52.17 34.35 -18.49
C PRO A 13 50.73 34.26 -18.00
N ALA A 14 50.24 33.01 -17.85
CA ALA A 14 48.96 32.72 -17.20
C ALA A 14 48.98 33.29 -15.78
N MET A 15 48.16 34.29 -15.51
CA MET A 15 47.88 34.73 -14.16
C MET A 15 47.30 33.55 -13.39
N ALA A 16 47.99 33.17 -12.32
CA ALA A 16 47.52 32.20 -11.36
C ALA A 16 46.12 32.63 -10.86
N GLY A 17 45.11 31.83 -11.21
CA GLY A 17 43.73 32.11 -10.84
C GLY A 17 43.56 32.16 -9.33
N ALA A 18 42.92 33.22 -8.87
CA ALA A 18 42.42 33.30 -7.51
C ALA A 18 41.58 32.05 -7.18
N PRO A 19 41.61 31.51 -5.95
CA PRO A 19 40.89 30.32 -5.60
C PRO A 19 39.42 30.55 -5.90
N ASP A 20 38.87 29.73 -6.80
CA ASP A 20 37.44 29.76 -7.14
C ASP A 20 36.64 29.64 -5.84
N SER A 21 35.95 30.72 -5.48
CA SER A 21 35.10 30.74 -4.32
C SER A 21 34.06 29.60 -4.45
N ILE A 22 33.74 28.95 -3.34
CA ILE A 22 32.75 27.88 -3.26
C ILE A 22 31.44 28.26 -4.00
N TRP A 23 31.09 29.55 -3.96
CA TRP A 23 29.94 30.13 -4.67
C TRP A 23 30.09 30.08 -6.21
N ARG A 24 31.29 30.27 -6.78
CA ARG A 24 31.49 30.11 -8.23
C ARG A 24 31.48 28.65 -8.68
N ARG A 25 31.87 27.71 -7.81
CA ARG A 25 31.70 26.27 -8.08
C ARG A 25 30.25 25.83 -7.98
N LEU A 26 29.46 26.36 -7.02
CA LEU A 26 28.02 26.12 -6.92
C LEU A 26 27.25 26.71 -8.10
N LEU A 27 27.62 27.88 -8.62
CA LEU A 27 27.00 28.49 -9.79
C LEU A 27 27.31 27.76 -11.11
N ARG A 28 28.35 26.89 -11.13
CA ARG A 28 28.66 26.00 -12.26
C ARG A 28 28.01 24.63 -12.14
N LEU A 29 27.24 24.35 -11.06
CA LEU A 29 26.51 23.09 -10.95
C LEU A 29 25.45 23.03 -12.04
N GLU A 30 25.49 21.95 -12.83
CA GLU A 30 24.38 21.67 -13.76
C GLU A 30 23.04 21.65 -13.00
N PRO A 31 21.94 22.17 -13.58
CA PRO A 31 20.62 22.14 -12.92
C PRO A 31 20.22 20.76 -12.41
N ALA A 32 20.68 19.71 -13.07
CA ALA A 32 20.46 18.33 -12.64
C ALA A 32 21.12 18.01 -11.28
N MET A 33 22.27 18.61 -10.98
CA MET A 33 22.97 18.42 -9.70
C MET A 33 22.24 19.13 -8.55
N LEU A 34 21.67 20.31 -8.81
CA LEU A 34 20.84 21.01 -7.82
C LEU A 34 19.56 20.23 -7.50
N LEU A 35 18.89 19.69 -8.53
CA LEU A 35 17.74 18.81 -8.35
C LEU A 35 18.10 17.53 -7.60
N TRP A 36 19.27 16.96 -7.85
CA TRP A 36 19.78 15.81 -7.13
C TRP A 36 20.01 16.11 -5.64
N LEU A 37 20.69 17.22 -5.33
CA LEU A 37 20.94 17.65 -3.94
C LEU A 37 19.61 17.89 -3.21
N PHE A 38 18.65 18.56 -3.85
CA PHE A 38 17.32 18.77 -3.31
C PHE A 38 16.61 17.43 -3.04
N ALA A 39 16.52 16.55 -4.05
CA ALA A 39 15.86 15.26 -3.91
C ALA A 39 16.53 14.37 -2.85
N MET A 40 17.86 14.37 -2.80
CA MET A 40 18.63 13.65 -1.79
C MET A 40 18.37 14.21 -0.38
N GLY A 41 18.41 15.53 -0.21
CA GLY A 41 18.10 16.19 1.07
C GLY A 41 16.68 15.86 1.56
N VAL A 42 15.69 15.91 0.66
CA VAL A 42 14.30 15.52 0.98
C VAL A 42 14.22 14.04 1.36
N LEU A 43 14.84 13.13 0.62
CA LEU A 43 14.83 11.69 0.96
C LEU A 43 15.57 11.39 2.27
N LEU A 44 16.68 12.07 2.53
CA LEU A 44 17.37 11.94 3.81
C LEU A 44 16.49 12.41 4.97
N ALA A 45 15.78 13.52 4.80
CA ALA A 45 14.85 14.01 5.82
C ALA A 45 13.63 13.08 5.98
N LEU A 46 12.97 12.66 4.89
CA LEU A 46 11.71 11.91 4.97
C LEU A 46 11.91 10.42 5.28
N VAL A 47 13.03 9.83 4.90
CA VAL A 47 13.24 8.37 5.00
C VAL A 47 14.39 8.03 5.94
N ALA A 48 15.59 8.56 5.68
CA ALA A 48 16.76 8.15 6.45
C ALA A 48 16.71 8.67 7.88
N ASN A 49 16.37 9.95 8.09
CA ASN A 49 16.33 10.55 9.42
C ASN A 49 15.30 9.90 10.34
N PRO A 50 14.02 9.67 9.96
CA PRO A 50 13.08 8.94 10.81
C PRO A 50 13.57 7.55 11.20
N MET A 51 14.15 6.79 10.29
CA MET A 51 14.68 5.45 10.59
C MET A 51 15.92 5.51 11.48
N PHE A 52 16.80 6.46 11.26
CA PHE A 52 17.95 6.68 12.11
C PHE A 52 17.53 7.10 13.53
N ARG A 53 16.62 8.06 13.65
CA ARG A 53 16.10 8.51 14.97
C ARG A 53 15.32 7.41 15.68
N LEU A 54 14.56 6.59 14.97
CA LEU A 54 13.92 5.40 15.52
C LEU A 54 14.96 4.45 16.14
N ALA A 55 16.04 4.15 15.39
CA ALA A 55 17.11 3.28 15.89
C ALA A 55 17.82 3.90 17.10
N VAL A 56 18.12 5.18 17.05
CA VAL A 56 18.74 5.90 18.17
C VAL A 56 17.83 5.91 19.40
N ALA A 57 16.56 6.30 19.24
CA ALA A 57 15.58 6.36 20.34
C ALA A 57 15.39 5.00 21.03
N SER A 58 15.51 3.88 20.30
CA SER A 58 15.40 2.54 20.91
C SER A 58 16.50 2.23 21.93
N PHE A 59 17.64 2.96 21.87
CA PHE A 59 18.77 2.81 22.78
C PHE A 59 18.96 4.01 23.73
N GLU A 60 18.18 5.08 23.62
CA GLU A 60 18.27 6.26 24.47
C GLU A 60 17.38 6.15 25.71
N GLU A 61 17.89 6.51 26.87
CA GLU A 61 17.11 6.71 28.08
C GLU A 61 16.40 8.07 28.02
N PRO A 62 15.06 8.13 28.23
CA PRO A 62 14.26 9.33 28.00
C PRO A 62 14.74 10.58 28.74
N GLU A 63 15.18 10.41 30.03
CA GLU A 63 15.54 11.53 30.91
C GLU A 63 16.98 12.00 30.74
N THR A 64 17.91 11.10 30.46
CA THR A 64 19.34 11.39 30.48
C THR A 64 20.00 11.42 29.10
N GLY A 65 19.32 10.86 28.07
CA GLY A 65 19.88 10.69 26.73
C GLY A 65 21.07 9.70 26.67
N ARG A 66 21.29 8.93 27.75
CA ARG A 66 22.37 7.93 27.80
C ARG A 66 21.99 6.68 27.02
N TRP A 67 22.98 6.03 26.45
CA TRP A 67 22.79 4.75 25.77
C TRP A 67 22.47 3.63 26.76
N THR A 68 21.35 2.95 26.55
CA THR A 68 20.86 1.88 27.41
C THR A 68 20.18 0.76 26.62
N LEU A 69 20.17 -0.44 27.19
CA LEU A 69 19.34 -1.57 26.73
C LEU A 69 18.04 -1.70 27.54
N ALA A 70 17.79 -0.79 28.49
CA ALA A 70 16.61 -0.86 29.36
C ALA A 70 15.30 -0.85 28.56
N ASN A 71 15.23 -0.10 27.45
CA ASN A 71 14.05 -0.08 26.57
C ASN A 71 13.76 -1.46 25.98
N TYR A 72 14.80 -2.19 25.58
CA TYR A 72 14.66 -3.57 25.07
C TYR A 72 14.24 -4.53 26.19
N ILE A 73 14.84 -4.43 27.38
CA ILE A 73 14.47 -5.23 28.53
C ILE A 73 13.01 -4.98 28.89
N ALA A 74 12.57 -3.72 28.94
CA ALA A 74 11.19 -3.34 29.21
C ALA A 74 10.23 -3.77 28.10
N ALA A 75 10.63 -3.64 26.84
CA ALA A 75 9.82 -3.98 25.67
C ALA A 75 9.62 -5.50 25.47
N TYR A 76 10.51 -6.34 26.01
CA TYR A 76 10.46 -7.80 25.87
C TYR A 76 10.41 -8.55 27.21
N GLY A 77 10.42 -7.83 28.33
CA GLY A 77 10.46 -8.40 29.66
C GLY A 77 9.17 -9.10 30.11
N SER A 78 8.05 -8.90 29.43
CA SER A 78 6.78 -9.53 29.79
C SER A 78 6.34 -10.60 28.79
N ALA A 79 5.76 -11.68 29.31
CA ALA A 79 5.20 -12.75 28.48
C ALA A 79 4.12 -12.23 27.50
N ARG A 80 3.36 -11.21 27.91
CA ARG A 80 2.32 -10.58 27.07
C ARG A 80 2.90 -9.95 25.80
N GLN A 81 4.02 -9.23 25.92
CA GLN A 81 4.68 -8.57 24.79
C GLN A 81 5.28 -9.59 23.82
N LEU A 82 5.88 -10.67 24.33
CA LEU A 82 6.38 -11.75 23.50
C LEU A 82 5.24 -12.51 22.82
N GLN A 83 4.13 -12.74 23.54
CA GLN A 83 2.94 -13.36 22.95
C GLN A 83 2.35 -12.53 21.81
N ALA A 84 2.35 -11.19 21.93
CA ALA A 84 1.87 -10.30 20.87
C ALA A 84 2.73 -10.39 19.58
N LEU A 85 4.04 -10.60 19.69
CA LEU A 85 4.91 -10.89 18.55
C LEU A 85 4.58 -12.24 17.90
N TRP A 86 4.40 -13.28 18.74
CA TRP A 86 4.01 -14.60 18.26
C TRP A 86 2.66 -14.56 17.54
N ASN A 87 1.66 -13.92 18.13
CA ASN A 87 0.34 -13.70 17.54
C ASN A 87 0.43 -12.98 16.19
N SER A 88 1.38 -12.03 16.04
CA SER A 88 1.60 -11.38 14.74
C SER A 88 2.17 -12.30 13.69
N LEU A 89 3.07 -13.20 14.05
CA LEU A 89 3.60 -14.20 13.14
C LEU A 89 2.50 -15.20 12.73
N GLU A 90 1.70 -15.68 13.69
CA GLU A 90 0.55 -16.53 13.44
C GLU A 90 -0.46 -15.86 12.50
N LEU A 91 -0.81 -14.58 12.77
CA LEU A 91 -1.66 -13.77 11.92
C LEU A 91 -1.08 -13.67 10.50
N GLY A 92 0.20 -13.28 10.37
CA GLY A 92 0.84 -13.10 9.08
C GLY A 92 0.87 -14.38 8.25
N ILE A 93 1.25 -15.50 8.86
CA ILE A 93 1.28 -16.82 8.19
C ILE A 93 -0.13 -17.26 7.82
N GLY A 94 -1.08 -17.17 8.75
CA GLY A 94 -2.48 -17.55 8.52
C GLY A 94 -3.11 -16.75 7.37
N VAL A 95 -2.91 -15.42 7.37
CA VAL A 95 -3.40 -14.53 6.31
C VAL A 95 -2.75 -14.87 4.97
N ALA A 96 -1.44 -15.06 4.91
CA ALA A 96 -0.76 -15.40 3.67
C ALA A 96 -1.28 -16.72 3.08
N LEU A 97 -1.39 -17.78 3.90
CA LEU A 97 -1.89 -19.07 3.45
C LEU A 97 -3.34 -19.00 2.98
N LEU A 98 -4.23 -18.38 3.76
CA LEU A 98 -5.64 -18.27 3.42
C LEU A 98 -5.86 -17.37 2.19
N SER A 99 -5.10 -16.27 2.04
CA SER A 99 -5.10 -15.44 0.84
C SER A 99 -4.63 -16.22 -0.39
N GLY A 100 -3.68 -17.13 -0.22
CA GLY A 100 -3.24 -18.06 -1.26
C GLY A 100 -4.36 -19.01 -1.68
N VAL A 101 -5.07 -19.60 -0.72
CA VAL A 101 -6.24 -20.46 -0.98
C VAL A 101 -7.29 -19.69 -1.78
N PHE A 102 -7.58 -18.44 -1.45
CA PHE A 102 -8.57 -17.64 -2.17
C PHE A 102 -8.07 -17.15 -3.53
N GLY A 103 -6.87 -16.57 -3.59
CA GLY A 103 -6.39 -15.84 -4.75
C GLY A 103 -5.87 -16.72 -5.89
N ILE A 104 -5.13 -17.80 -5.58
CA ILE A 104 -4.47 -18.62 -6.61
C ILE A 104 -5.49 -19.32 -7.51
N PRO A 105 -6.52 -20.04 -6.99
CA PRO A 105 -7.50 -20.70 -7.85
C PRO A 105 -8.30 -19.72 -8.71
N ILE A 106 -8.67 -18.55 -8.17
CA ILE A 106 -9.41 -17.53 -8.90
C ILE A 106 -8.52 -16.94 -10.02
N ALA A 107 -7.25 -16.65 -9.74
CA ALA A 107 -6.30 -16.16 -10.74
C ALA A 107 -6.12 -17.16 -11.90
N TRP A 108 -5.96 -18.44 -11.57
CA TRP A 108 -5.88 -19.51 -12.56
C TRP A 108 -7.17 -19.62 -13.40
N ALA A 109 -8.33 -19.62 -12.74
CA ALA A 109 -9.62 -19.72 -13.41
C ALA A 109 -9.86 -18.57 -14.38
N ILE A 110 -9.52 -17.35 -14.00
CA ILE A 110 -9.70 -16.15 -14.84
C ILE A 110 -8.70 -16.15 -15.99
N SER A 111 -7.43 -16.46 -15.73
CA SER A 111 -6.37 -16.37 -16.75
C SER A 111 -6.39 -17.55 -17.75
N ARG A 112 -6.64 -18.78 -17.26
CA ARG A 112 -6.38 -20.00 -18.03
C ARG A 112 -7.60 -20.78 -18.49
N THR A 113 -8.79 -20.50 -17.98
CA THR A 113 -9.97 -21.34 -18.24
C THR A 113 -11.09 -20.60 -18.97
N ASP A 114 -12.12 -21.34 -19.36
CA ASP A 114 -13.35 -20.82 -19.97
C ASP A 114 -14.43 -20.47 -18.91
N MET A 115 -14.03 -20.18 -17.65
CA MET A 115 -14.95 -19.75 -16.60
C MET A 115 -15.78 -18.54 -17.07
N PRO A 116 -17.13 -18.56 -16.89
CA PRO A 116 -17.96 -17.43 -17.26
C PRO A 116 -17.83 -16.26 -16.29
N ALA A 117 -18.39 -15.10 -16.63
CA ALA A 117 -18.49 -13.90 -15.80
C ALA A 117 -17.17 -13.35 -15.25
N LYS A 118 -16.03 -13.60 -15.90
CA LYS A 118 -14.69 -13.08 -15.50
C LYS A 118 -14.66 -11.57 -15.22
N PRO A 119 -15.30 -10.68 -16.03
CA PRO A 119 -15.31 -9.25 -15.75
C PRO A 119 -16.01 -8.90 -14.43
N LEU A 120 -17.09 -9.63 -14.08
CA LEU A 120 -17.79 -9.44 -12.81
C LEU A 120 -16.90 -9.82 -11.63
N VAL A 121 -16.23 -10.99 -11.70
CA VAL A 121 -15.31 -11.43 -10.64
C VAL A 121 -14.17 -10.43 -10.45
N ARG A 122 -13.55 -9.92 -11.53
CA ARG A 122 -12.51 -8.86 -11.44
C ARG A 122 -13.05 -7.59 -10.80
N LEU A 123 -14.28 -7.17 -11.13
CA LEU A 123 -14.91 -6.00 -10.52
C LEU A 123 -15.11 -6.18 -9.01
N LEU A 124 -15.55 -7.35 -8.57
CA LEU A 124 -15.73 -7.66 -7.15
C LEU A 124 -14.39 -7.71 -6.40
N ILE A 125 -13.34 -8.30 -7.00
CA ILE A 125 -11.98 -8.29 -6.43
C ILE A 125 -11.47 -6.85 -6.28
N PHE A 126 -11.73 -6.00 -7.27
CA PHE A 126 -11.39 -4.58 -7.20
C PHE A 126 -12.16 -3.86 -6.08
N GLY A 127 -13.44 -4.21 -5.88
CA GLY A 127 -14.24 -3.72 -4.75
C GLY A 127 -13.64 -4.10 -3.40
N ALA A 128 -13.17 -5.36 -3.24
CA ALA A 128 -12.48 -5.81 -2.05
C ALA A 128 -11.19 -5.01 -1.80
N PHE A 129 -10.44 -4.71 -2.86
CA PHE A 129 -9.21 -3.92 -2.76
C PHE A 129 -9.44 -2.45 -2.35
N ILE A 130 -10.56 -1.84 -2.78
CA ILE A 130 -10.90 -0.45 -2.42
C ILE A 130 -11.34 -0.34 -0.95
N THR A 131 -12.03 -1.36 -0.43
CA THR A 131 -12.56 -1.33 0.94
C THR A 131 -11.42 -1.35 1.97
N PRO A 132 -11.35 -0.37 2.89
CA PRO A 132 -10.35 -0.39 3.96
C PRO A 132 -10.47 -1.65 4.84
N PRO A 133 -9.35 -2.30 5.23
CA PRO A 133 -9.39 -3.52 6.05
C PRO A 133 -10.13 -3.35 7.39
N TYR A 134 -10.05 -2.17 8.01
CA TYR A 134 -10.78 -1.90 9.26
C TYR A 134 -12.30 -1.79 9.08
N LEU A 135 -12.79 -1.27 7.94
CA LEU A 135 -14.21 -1.30 7.61
C LEU A 135 -14.67 -2.74 7.31
N GLY A 136 -13.82 -3.54 6.69
CA GLY A 136 -14.04 -4.97 6.55
C GLY A 136 -14.18 -5.64 7.92
N ALA A 137 -13.30 -5.32 8.88
CA ALA A 137 -13.38 -5.85 10.24
C ALA A 137 -14.68 -5.48 10.94
N ILE A 138 -15.08 -4.22 10.88
CA ILE A 138 -16.36 -3.75 11.44
C ILE A 138 -17.54 -4.48 10.79
N SER A 139 -17.54 -4.60 9.47
CA SER A 139 -18.61 -5.32 8.77
C SER A 139 -18.68 -6.79 9.20
N TRP A 140 -17.56 -7.44 9.42
CA TRP A 140 -17.53 -8.81 9.93
C TRP A 140 -17.91 -8.90 11.41
N ILE A 141 -17.67 -7.88 12.23
CA ILE A 141 -18.20 -7.78 13.60
C ILE A 141 -19.74 -7.74 13.55
N LEU A 142 -20.31 -6.92 12.67
CA LEU A 142 -21.76 -6.84 12.47
C LEU A 142 -22.34 -8.13 11.87
N LEU A 143 -21.56 -8.90 11.10
CA LEU A 143 -22.00 -10.17 10.50
C LEU A 143 -21.86 -11.36 11.44
N ALA A 144 -20.70 -11.52 12.08
CA ALA A 144 -20.28 -12.71 12.81
C ALA A 144 -19.95 -12.43 14.28
N GLY A 145 -20.35 -11.29 14.82
CA GLY A 145 -20.28 -11.01 16.24
C GLY A 145 -21.14 -12.00 17.05
N PRO A 146 -20.67 -12.47 18.21
CA PRO A 146 -21.32 -13.58 18.93
C PRO A 146 -22.74 -13.28 19.36
N ASN A 147 -23.04 -12.03 19.75
CA ASN A 147 -24.32 -11.65 20.35
C ASN A 147 -25.34 -11.09 19.36
N SER A 148 -24.91 -10.31 18.37
CA SER A 148 -25.78 -9.54 17.48
C SER A 148 -25.46 -9.71 16.00
N GLY A 149 -24.53 -10.61 15.65
CA GLY A 149 -24.11 -10.84 14.28
C GLY A 149 -25.23 -11.51 13.46
N TRP A 150 -25.49 -10.98 12.28
CA TRP A 150 -26.55 -11.50 11.41
C TRP A 150 -26.44 -12.98 11.10
N LEU A 151 -25.26 -13.48 10.86
CA LEU A 151 -25.03 -14.91 10.58
C LEU A 151 -25.41 -15.76 11.80
N ASN A 152 -25.11 -15.28 13.01
CA ASN A 152 -25.45 -15.96 14.24
C ASN A 152 -26.95 -15.90 14.53
N LEU A 153 -27.59 -14.74 14.37
CA LEU A 153 -29.05 -14.60 14.51
C LEU A 153 -29.79 -15.50 13.52
N THR A 154 -29.33 -15.53 12.26
CA THR A 154 -29.90 -16.41 11.24
C THR A 154 -29.70 -17.89 11.61
N TRP A 155 -28.52 -18.27 12.07
CA TRP A 155 -28.25 -19.64 12.53
C TRP A 155 -29.15 -20.05 13.69
N MET A 156 -29.23 -19.24 14.75
CA MET A 156 -30.09 -19.51 15.91
C MET A 156 -31.55 -19.64 15.53
N THR A 157 -32.05 -18.79 14.62
CA THR A 157 -33.43 -18.83 14.14
C THR A 157 -33.74 -20.09 13.33
N LEU A 158 -32.80 -20.54 12.47
CA LEU A 158 -33.00 -21.69 11.59
C LEU A 158 -32.73 -23.03 12.28
N SER A 159 -31.75 -23.10 13.19
CA SER A 159 -31.36 -24.34 13.86
C SER A 159 -32.04 -24.57 15.21
N GLY A 160 -32.65 -23.53 15.81
CA GLY A 160 -33.13 -23.54 17.17
C GLY A 160 -32.03 -23.60 18.24
N ALA A 161 -30.77 -23.30 17.88
CA ALA A 161 -29.63 -23.30 18.79
C ALA A 161 -29.67 -22.10 19.72
N ASP A 162 -29.28 -22.28 20.97
CA ASP A 162 -29.17 -21.19 21.97
C ASP A 162 -27.92 -20.33 21.81
N HIS A 163 -26.94 -20.76 20.95
CA HIS A 163 -25.68 -20.10 20.76
C HIS A 163 -25.34 -19.85 19.30
N GLY A 164 -24.64 -18.72 19.04
CA GLY A 164 -24.11 -18.42 17.72
C GLY A 164 -23.01 -19.40 17.30
N LEU A 165 -22.94 -19.70 16.01
CA LEU A 165 -21.92 -20.57 15.42
C LEU A 165 -20.57 -19.86 15.22
N PHE A 166 -20.62 -18.55 14.94
CA PHE A 166 -19.46 -17.77 14.55
C PHE A 166 -18.99 -16.86 15.70
N ASN A 167 -17.68 -16.76 15.86
CA ASN A 167 -17.06 -15.78 16.75
C ASN A 167 -15.91 -15.09 16.03
N VAL A 168 -16.18 -13.88 15.56
CA VAL A 168 -15.16 -13.05 14.88
C VAL A 168 -14.08 -12.58 15.84
N TYR A 169 -14.37 -12.46 17.14
CA TYR A 169 -13.42 -12.05 18.19
C TYR A 169 -12.50 -13.21 18.58
N SER A 170 -11.72 -13.69 17.60
CA SER A 170 -10.77 -14.77 17.74
C SER A 170 -9.61 -14.60 16.77
N MET A 171 -8.49 -15.29 16.97
CA MET A 171 -7.36 -15.27 16.03
C MET A 171 -7.77 -15.79 14.65
N SER A 172 -8.56 -16.85 14.59
CA SER A 172 -9.09 -17.39 13.33
C SER A 172 -10.04 -16.42 12.62
N GLY A 173 -10.88 -15.71 13.37
CA GLY A 173 -11.73 -14.63 12.85
C GLY A 173 -10.90 -13.47 12.27
N LEU A 174 -9.89 -13.04 13.00
CA LEU A 174 -8.99 -11.98 12.54
C LEU A 174 -8.24 -12.41 11.26
N VAL A 175 -7.70 -13.63 11.22
CA VAL A 175 -7.04 -14.20 10.04
C VAL A 175 -7.98 -14.21 8.83
N ALA A 176 -9.22 -14.67 9.00
CA ALA A 176 -10.21 -14.73 7.91
C ALA A 176 -10.54 -13.33 7.38
N VAL A 177 -10.83 -12.38 8.27
CA VAL A 177 -11.18 -11.00 7.90
C VAL A 177 -10.04 -10.31 7.17
N VAL A 178 -8.80 -10.43 7.66
CA VAL A 178 -7.64 -9.84 7.00
C VAL A 178 -7.34 -10.55 5.67
N ALA A 179 -7.49 -11.88 5.59
CA ALA A 179 -7.30 -12.60 4.35
C ALA A 179 -8.31 -12.20 3.26
N PHE A 180 -9.57 -11.92 3.62
CA PHE A 180 -10.56 -11.39 2.67
C PHE A 180 -10.19 -10.01 2.10
N SER A 181 -9.44 -9.19 2.81
CA SER A 181 -8.94 -7.91 2.29
C SER A 181 -7.61 -8.03 1.54
N SER A 182 -6.81 -9.07 1.83
CA SER A 182 -5.44 -9.20 1.32
C SER A 182 -5.31 -10.15 0.12
N PHE A 183 -6.26 -11.10 -0.10
CA PHE A 183 -6.16 -12.04 -1.24
C PHE A 183 -6.06 -11.36 -2.63
N PRO A 184 -6.57 -10.15 -2.87
CA PRO A 184 -6.39 -9.46 -4.14
C PRO A 184 -4.91 -9.27 -4.54
N TYR A 185 -3.99 -9.15 -3.58
CA TYR A 185 -2.56 -9.06 -3.88
C TYR A 185 -2.02 -10.36 -4.48
N VAL A 186 -2.37 -11.51 -3.89
CA VAL A 186 -2.01 -12.83 -4.45
C VAL A 186 -2.66 -13.02 -5.82
N PHE A 187 -3.92 -12.65 -5.94
CA PHE A 187 -4.66 -12.74 -7.21
C PHE A 187 -3.95 -11.96 -8.32
N VAL A 188 -3.69 -10.67 -8.13
CA VAL A 188 -3.12 -9.79 -9.18
C VAL A 188 -1.72 -10.25 -9.60
N LEU A 189 -0.86 -10.60 -8.65
CA LEU A 189 0.50 -11.04 -8.96
C LEU A 189 0.50 -12.41 -9.67
N THR A 190 -0.37 -13.32 -9.25
CA THR A 190 -0.51 -14.64 -9.87
C THR A 190 -1.13 -14.54 -11.26
N GLU A 191 -2.21 -13.76 -11.43
CA GLU A 191 -2.87 -13.52 -12.73
C GLU A 191 -1.89 -12.92 -13.73
N SER A 192 -1.17 -11.87 -13.32
CA SER A 192 -0.17 -11.20 -14.16
C SER A 192 0.94 -12.15 -14.61
N ALA A 193 1.40 -13.03 -13.73
CA ALA A 193 2.42 -14.02 -14.09
C ALA A 193 1.87 -15.12 -14.99
N LEU A 194 0.67 -15.62 -14.72
CA LEU A 194 -0.02 -16.59 -15.57
C LEU A 194 -0.20 -16.04 -16.97
N ASP A 195 -0.53 -14.77 -17.10
CA ASP A 195 -0.71 -14.11 -18.39
C ASP A 195 0.57 -14.05 -19.25
N LEU A 196 1.73 -14.19 -18.65
CA LEU A 196 3.04 -14.22 -19.33
C LEU A 196 3.50 -15.63 -19.73
N VAL A 197 2.88 -16.71 -19.21
CA VAL A 197 3.24 -18.09 -19.56
C VAL A 197 2.69 -18.43 -20.95
N PRO A 198 3.53 -18.85 -21.91
CA PRO A 198 3.08 -19.24 -23.24
C PRO A 198 2.20 -20.50 -23.20
N SER A 199 1.11 -20.52 -24.00
CA SER A 199 0.21 -21.68 -24.08
C SER A 199 0.87 -22.91 -24.70
N GLU A 200 1.92 -22.74 -25.49
CA GLU A 200 2.67 -23.82 -26.13
C GLU A 200 3.26 -24.82 -25.12
N MET A 201 3.59 -24.38 -23.90
CA MET A 201 4.08 -25.27 -22.84
C MET A 201 2.97 -26.19 -22.31
N GLU A 202 1.75 -25.68 -22.20
CA GLU A 202 0.57 -26.46 -21.78
C GLU A 202 0.11 -27.39 -22.91
N ASP A 203 0.16 -26.92 -24.16
CA ASP A 203 -0.15 -27.71 -25.35
C ASP A 203 0.84 -28.89 -25.51
N ALA A 204 2.13 -28.66 -25.34
CA ALA A 204 3.14 -29.72 -25.35
C ALA A 204 2.88 -30.81 -24.29
N ALA A 205 2.50 -30.40 -23.07
CA ALA A 205 2.13 -31.35 -22.03
C ALA A 205 0.87 -32.16 -22.41
N SER A 206 -0.12 -31.49 -23.04
CA SER A 206 -1.37 -32.16 -23.47
C SER A 206 -1.14 -33.14 -24.62
N ILE A 207 -0.24 -32.83 -25.58
CA ILE A 207 0.16 -33.75 -26.65
C ILE A 207 0.81 -35.02 -26.10
N LEU A 208 1.55 -34.90 -24.96
CA LEU A 208 2.13 -36.03 -24.24
C LEU A 208 1.12 -36.78 -23.36
N GLY A 209 -0.17 -36.43 -23.44
CA GLY A 209 -1.25 -37.10 -22.70
C GLY A 209 -1.48 -36.60 -21.27
N ALA A 210 -0.86 -35.49 -20.88
CA ALA A 210 -1.08 -34.92 -19.55
C ALA A 210 -2.47 -34.29 -19.45
N GLY A 211 -3.23 -34.67 -18.42
CA GLY A 211 -4.51 -34.04 -18.09
C GLY A 211 -4.34 -32.64 -17.51
N VAL A 212 -5.42 -31.86 -17.50
CA VAL A 212 -5.45 -30.44 -17.06
C VAL A 212 -4.82 -30.25 -15.69
N LEU A 213 -5.21 -31.06 -14.68
CA LEU A 213 -4.69 -30.94 -13.33
C LEU A 213 -3.18 -31.21 -13.26
N HIS A 214 -2.72 -32.23 -14.00
CA HIS A 214 -1.29 -32.59 -14.04
C HIS A 214 -0.46 -31.47 -14.70
N THR A 215 -0.94 -30.91 -15.82
CA THR A 215 -0.30 -29.78 -16.50
C THR A 215 -0.27 -28.55 -15.60
N THR A 216 -1.39 -28.23 -14.95
CA THR A 216 -1.45 -27.09 -14.01
C THR A 216 -0.46 -27.23 -12.87
N LEU A 217 -0.41 -28.39 -12.20
CA LEU A 217 0.43 -28.59 -11.01
C LEU A 217 1.92 -28.77 -11.34
N ARG A 218 2.25 -29.38 -12.50
CA ARG A 218 3.64 -29.72 -12.84
C ARG A 218 4.30 -28.79 -13.87
N VAL A 219 3.51 -28.03 -14.62
CA VAL A 219 4.04 -27.09 -15.63
C VAL A 219 3.69 -25.66 -15.26
N THR A 220 2.41 -25.31 -15.21
CA THR A 220 1.96 -23.93 -15.07
C THR A 220 2.31 -23.36 -13.69
N LEU A 221 1.95 -24.06 -12.62
CA LEU A 221 2.14 -23.59 -11.24
C LEU A 221 3.62 -23.37 -10.86
N PRO A 222 4.57 -24.29 -11.18
CA PRO A 222 5.99 -24.07 -10.92
C PRO A 222 6.57 -22.85 -11.67
N LEU A 223 6.06 -22.55 -12.87
CA LEU A 223 6.50 -21.39 -13.65
C LEU A 223 6.10 -20.06 -12.99
N VAL A 224 4.94 -20.01 -12.38
CA VAL A 224 4.41 -18.79 -11.71
C VAL A 224 4.67 -18.79 -10.20
N LEU A 225 5.28 -19.84 -9.65
CA LEU A 225 5.58 -19.97 -8.22
C LEU A 225 6.31 -18.74 -7.64
N PRO A 226 7.30 -18.12 -8.32
CA PRO A 226 7.93 -16.91 -7.82
C PRO A 226 6.96 -15.74 -7.60
N ALA A 227 5.97 -15.58 -8.49
CA ALA A 227 4.96 -14.53 -8.35
C ALA A 227 3.97 -14.85 -7.23
N ILE A 228 3.57 -16.12 -7.09
CA ILE A 228 2.74 -16.60 -5.98
C ILE A 228 3.44 -16.32 -4.65
N LEU A 229 4.70 -16.75 -4.50
CA LEU A 229 5.49 -16.47 -3.29
C LEU A 229 5.61 -14.96 -3.03
N GLY A 230 5.77 -14.16 -4.08
CA GLY A 230 5.72 -12.69 -3.98
C GLY A 230 4.42 -12.19 -3.38
N GLY A 231 3.28 -12.68 -3.87
CA GLY A 231 1.95 -12.34 -3.36
C GLY A 231 1.74 -12.75 -1.90
N LEU A 232 2.16 -13.97 -1.54
CA LEU A 232 2.07 -14.46 -0.17
C LEU A 232 2.92 -13.64 0.80
N VAL A 233 4.14 -13.26 0.41
CA VAL A 233 5.01 -12.39 1.22
C VAL A 233 4.39 -11.01 1.40
N VAL A 234 3.78 -10.44 0.36
CA VAL A 234 3.07 -9.15 0.47
C VAL A 234 1.92 -9.27 1.47
N CYS A 235 1.07 -10.32 1.39
CA CYS A 235 -0.02 -10.54 2.34
C CYS A 235 0.50 -10.72 3.78
N PHE A 236 1.58 -11.47 3.98
CA PHE A 236 2.22 -11.63 5.28
C PHE A 236 2.67 -10.29 5.85
N LEU A 237 3.42 -9.50 5.06
CA LEU A 237 3.95 -8.21 5.49
C LEU A 237 2.84 -7.19 5.78
N GLU A 238 1.79 -7.18 4.96
CA GLU A 238 0.64 -6.32 5.19
C GLU A 238 -0.07 -6.70 6.49
N ALA A 239 -0.30 -8.00 6.73
CA ALA A 239 -0.99 -8.48 7.94
C ALA A 239 -0.26 -8.11 9.23
N ILE A 240 1.07 -8.27 9.30
CA ILE A 240 1.85 -7.91 10.50
C ILE A 240 1.98 -6.39 10.70
N ALA A 241 1.88 -5.61 9.61
CA ALA A 241 1.96 -4.15 9.65
C ALA A 241 0.59 -3.48 9.90
N LEU A 242 -0.50 -4.22 9.74
CA LEU A 242 -1.86 -3.71 9.84
C LEU A 242 -2.21 -3.41 11.31
N PHE A 243 -2.76 -2.21 11.55
CA PHE A 243 -3.28 -1.83 12.86
C PHE A 243 -4.80 -1.96 12.94
N GLY A 244 -5.54 -1.44 11.96
CA GLY A 244 -6.97 -1.20 12.07
C GLY A 244 -7.81 -2.44 12.34
N ALA A 245 -7.71 -3.52 11.54
CA ALA A 245 -8.49 -4.73 11.78
C ALA A 245 -8.10 -5.44 13.09
N PRO A 246 -6.81 -5.59 13.45
CA PRO A 246 -6.41 -6.06 14.78
C PRO A 246 -6.95 -5.21 15.93
N ALA A 247 -6.95 -3.89 15.82
CA ALA A 247 -7.48 -3.03 16.86
C ALA A 247 -8.98 -3.26 17.09
N MET A 248 -9.75 -3.44 16.02
CA MET A 248 -11.20 -3.69 16.09
C MET A 248 -11.57 -5.09 16.59
N ILE A 249 -10.73 -6.11 16.35
CA ILE A 249 -11.06 -7.51 16.65
C ILE A 249 -10.28 -8.03 17.86
N ALA A 250 -8.96 -7.79 17.91
CA ALA A 250 -8.09 -8.41 18.90
C ALA A 250 -8.18 -7.71 20.27
N LEU A 251 -8.26 -6.37 20.31
CA LEU A 251 -8.37 -5.64 21.57
C LEU A 251 -9.64 -6.02 22.35
N PRO A 252 -10.85 -6.02 21.76
CA PRO A 252 -12.05 -6.48 22.45
C PRO A 252 -12.02 -7.96 22.82
N ALA A 253 -11.26 -8.78 22.09
CA ALA A 253 -11.07 -10.21 22.36
C ALA A 253 -9.99 -10.51 23.41
N ASN A 254 -9.41 -9.49 24.06
CA ASN A 254 -8.37 -9.58 25.08
C ASN A 254 -7.09 -10.29 24.63
N PHE A 255 -6.76 -10.26 23.32
CA PHE A 255 -5.44 -10.65 22.84
C PHE A 255 -4.80 -9.50 22.04
N GLN A 256 -3.51 -9.59 21.85
CA GLN A 256 -2.76 -8.55 21.16
C GLN A 256 -1.88 -9.14 20.07
N VAL A 257 -1.65 -8.30 19.07
CA VAL A 257 -0.62 -8.45 18.06
C VAL A 257 0.39 -7.31 18.19
N ALA A 258 1.52 -7.38 17.52
CA ALA A 258 2.58 -6.38 17.68
C ALA A 258 2.12 -4.96 17.37
N SER A 259 1.24 -4.77 16.38
CA SER A 259 0.71 -3.45 16.05
C SER A 259 -0.17 -2.84 17.14
N THR A 260 -1.03 -3.63 17.79
CA THR A 260 -1.84 -3.16 18.91
C THR A 260 -1.02 -2.98 20.18
N GLN A 261 0.03 -3.80 20.40
CA GLN A 261 0.98 -3.61 21.49
C GLN A 261 1.79 -2.32 21.31
N LEU A 262 2.21 -1.99 20.09
CA LEU A 262 2.88 -0.72 19.80
C LEU A 262 1.98 0.47 20.13
N TRP A 263 0.71 0.40 19.79
CA TRP A 263 -0.24 1.46 20.12
C TRP A 263 -0.38 1.66 21.64
N GLN A 264 -0.39 0.60 22.44
CA GLN A 264 -0.41 0.71 23.90
C GLN A 264 0.79 1.44 24.50
N PHE A 265 1.96 1.45 23.86
CA PHE A 265 3.08 2.28 24.31
C PHE A 265 2.86 3.78 24.05
N PHE A 266 1.91 4.14 23.18
CA PHE A 266 1.52 5.52 22.92
C PHE A 266 0.29 5.98 23.74
N GLU A 267 -0.38 5.06 24.45
CA GLU A 267 -1.35 5.44 25.48
C GLU A 267 -0.63 6.09 26.66
N PHE A 268 -1.35 6.99 27.34
CA PHE A 268 -0.76 7.72 28.47
C PHE A 268 -0.40 6.78 29.64
N PRO A 269 0.80 6.87 30.22
CA PRO A 269 1.93 7.73 29.84
C PRO A 269 2.68 7.21 28.59
N VAL A 270 2.97 8.09 27.63
CA VAL A 270 3.63 7.74 26.38
C VAL A 270 5.05 7.21 26.63
N ARG A 271 5.38 6.05 26.08
CA ARG A 271 6.67 5.34 26.20
C ARG A 271 7.29 5.13 24.82
N ALA A 272 7.62 6.25 24.15
CA ALA A 272 8.04 6.25 22.75
C ALA A 272 9.35 5.44 22.50
N GLU A 273 10.28 5.45 23.47
CA GLU A 273 11.56 4.74 23.37
C GLU A 273 11.36 3.21 23.46
N GLN A 274 10.42 2.76 24.31
CA GLN A 274 10.02 1.36 24.37
C GLN A 274 9.29 0.93 23.10
N ALA A 275 8.42 1.80 22.56
CA ALA A 275 7.79 1.57 21.28
C ALA A 275 8.82 1.47 20.13
N ALA A 276 9.84 2.33 20.14
CA ALA A 276 10.94 2.26 19.18
C ALA A 276 11.71 0.94 19.28
N ALA A 277 12.04 0.50 20.51
CA ALA A 277 12.70 -0.79 20.72
C ALA A 277 11.81 -1.97 20.26
N TYR A 278 10.51 -1.93 20.57
CA TYR A 278 9.55 -2.98 20.19
C TYR A 278 9.26 -3.03 18.67
N ALA A 279 9.45 -1.92 17.95
CA ALA A 279 9.28 -1.84 16.51
C ALA A 279 10.44 -2.50 15.72
N MET A 280 11.62 -2.67 16.32
CA MET A 280 12.80 -3.19 15.62
C MET A 280 12.62 -4.58 15.03
N PRO A 281 12.05 -5.59 15.71
CA PRO A 281 11.79 -6.90 15.11
C PRO A 281 10.84 -6.84 13.91
N LEU A 282 9.83 -5.98 13.93
CA LEU A 282 8.92 -5.85 12.79
C LEU A 282 9.67 -5.35 11.55
N LEU A 283 10.56 -4.38 11.74
CA LEU A 283 11.43 -3.90 10.67
C LEU A 283 12.36 -5.00 10.19
N LEU A 284 13.00 -5.74 11.12
CA LEU A 284 13.91 -6.84 10.79
C LEU A 284 13.20 -7.97 10.03
N ILE A 285 12.01 -8.39 10.48
CA ILE A 285 11.18 -9.41 9.83
C ILE A 285 10.84 -8.96 8.41
N THR A 286 10.48 -7.69 8.24
CA THR A 286 10.12 -7.15 6.92
C THR A 286 11.33 -7.17 5.97
N VAL A 287 12.49 -6.71 6.42
CA VAL A 287 13.74 -6.76 5.62
C VAL A 287 14.10 -8.21 5.28
N LEU A 288 14.02 -9.12 6.25
CA LEU A 288 14.31 -10.54 6.05
C LEU A 288 13.36 -11.19 5.03
N MET A 289 12.06 -10.91 5.11
CA MET A 289 11.07 -11.45 4.17
C MET A 289 11.31 -10.96 2.74
N ILE A 290 11.64 -9.70 2.54
CA ILE A 290 11.96 -9.16 1.22
C ILE A 290 13.30 -9.73 0.71
N TRP A 291 14.29 -9.88 1.58
CA TRP A 291 15.53 -10.55 1.21
C TRP A 291 15.27 -12.01 0.81
N LEU A 292 14.48 -12.74 1.58
CA LEU A 292 14.07 -14.10 1.27
C LEU A 292 13.33 -14.19 -0.07
N GLN A 293 12.37 -13.32 -0.28
CA GLN A 293 11.65 -13.22 -1.56
C GLN A 293 12.63 -13.02 -2.72
N ARG A 294 13.55 -12.04 -2.63
CA ARG A 294 14.54 -11.78 -3.68
C ARG A 294 15.48 -12.96 -3.90
N SER A 295 15.88 -13.65 -2.85
CA SER A 295 16.75 -14.83 -2.95
C SER A 295 16.06 -16.01 -3.63
N LEU A 296 14.77 -16.22 -3.36
CA LEU A 296 13.96 -17.28 -3.97
C LEU A 296 13.60 -16.97 -5.43
N THR A 297 13.32 -15.69 -5.75
CA THR A 297 12.91 -15.27 -7.09
C THR A 297 14.09 -14.92 -7.99
N GLY A 298 15.18 -14.36 -7.45
CA GLY A 298 16.29 -13.79 -8.22
C GLY A 298 17.15 -14.79 -8.99
N ARG A 299 17.10 -16.09 -8.66
CA ARG A 299 17.85 -17.15 -9.36
C ARG A 299 17.06 -17.81 -10.50
N ARG A 300 15.76 -17.52 -10.62
CA ARG A 300 14.86 -18.07 -11.64
C ARG A 300 14.09 -16.94 -12.30
N GLY A 301 14.80 -15.89 -12.73
CA GLY A 301 14.22 -14.93 -13.66
C GLY A 301 13.85 -15.68 -14.94
N TYR A 302 12.61 -16.14 -15.04
CA TYR A 302 12.08 -16.56 -16.33
C TYR A 302 12.03 -15.30 -17.19
N ALA A 303 13.15 -15.03 -17.88
CA ALA A 303 13.12 -14.16 -19.04
C ALA A 303 12.01 -14.70 -19.93
N ALA A 304 11.03 -13.87 -20.23
CA ALA A 304 10.07 -14.18 -21.25
C ALA A 304 10.87 -14.57 -22.50
N VAL A 305 10.95 -15.87 -22.76
CA VAL A 305 11.56 -16.39 -23.96
C VAL A 305 10.62 -15.95 -25.08
N THR A 306 11.07 -14.92 -25.79
CA THR A 306 10.51 -14.36 -27.02
C THR A 306 9.13 -13.71 -26.95
N GLY A 307 9.15 -12.41 -27.18
CA GLY A 307 8.06 -11.46 -27.27
C GLY A 307 7.07 -11.64 -28.43
N LYS A 308 6.34 -12.74 -28.43
CA LYS A 308 5.02 -12.82 -29.05
C LYS A 308 4.19 -13.69 -28.11
N SER A 309 3.20 -13.10 -27.43
CA SER A 309 2.15 -13.87 -26.77
C SER A 309 1.43 -14.67 -27.86
N GLY A 310 1.65 -16.00 -27.90
CA GLY A 310 0.88 -16.91 -28.71
C GLY A 310 -0.62 -16.77 -28.40
N GLU A 311 -1.48 -17.14 -29.32
CA GLU A 311 -2.93 -17.14 -29.10
C GLU A 311 -3.25 -17.92 -27.81
N ARG A 312 -3.90 -17.24 -26.87
CA ARG A 312 -4.32 -17.86 -25.61
C ARG A 312 -5.48 -18.81 -25.90
N ARG A 313 -5.27 -20.10 -25.70
CA ARG A 313 -6.34 -21.10 -25.78
C ARG A 313 -6.85 -21.39 -24.37
N PRO A 314 -8.09 -20.97 -24.02
CA PRO A 314 -8.63 -21.26 -22.71
C PRO A 314 -8.88 -22.76 -22.52
N ILE A 315 -8.46 -23.27 -21.38
CA ILE A 315 -8.74 -24.65 -20.95
C ILE A 315 -10.25 -24.79 -20.77
N ARG A 316 -10.87 -25.76 -21.46
CA ARG A 316 -12.30 -26.04 -21.34
C ARG A 316 -12.57 -26.87 -20.08
N LEU A 317 -13.20 -26.27 -19.08
CA LEU A 317 -13.58 -26.93 -17.83
C LEU A 317 -14.83 -27.80 -17.94
N GLY A 318 -15.61 -27.67 -19.00
CA GLY A 318 -16.89 -28.37 -19.10
C GLY A 318 -17.84 -28.01 -17.97
N ALA A 319 -18.37 -29.01 -17.24
CA ALA A 319 -19.26 -28.78 -16.11
C ALA A 319 -18.57 -28.09 -14.92
N TRP A 320 -17.27 -28.27 -14.73
CA TRP A 320 -16.49 -27.68 -13.63
C TRP A 320 -16.39 -26.15 -13.68
N ARG A 321 -16.72 -25.51 -14.79
CA ARG A 321 -16.77 -24.04 -14.90
C ARG A 321 -17.75 -23.41 -13.91
N TRP A 322 -18.86 -24.11 -13.57
CA TRP A 322 -19.87 -23.61 -12.65
C TRP A 322 -19.45 -23.68 -11.18
N PRO A 323 -18.94 -24.81 -10.64
CA PRO A 323 -18.33 -24.86 -9.32
C PRO A 323 -17.21 -23.85 -9.13
N MET A 324 -16.35 -23.64 -10.15
CA MET A 324 -15.28 -22.65 -10.10
C MET A 324 -15.82 -21.21 -10.04
N LEU A 325 -16.84 -20.89 -10.82
CA LEU A 325 -17.54 -19.61 -10.73
C LEU A 325 -18.19 -19.46 -9.35
N GLY A 326 -18.87 -20.49 -8.84
CA GLY A 326 -19.47 -20.50 -7.51
C GLY A 326 -18.44 -20.20 -6.41
N TYR A 327 -17.27 -20.83 -6.47
CA TYR A 327 -16.16 -20.56 -5.56
C TYR A 327 -15.69 -19.10 -5.65
N ALA A 328 -15.44 -18.59 -6.87
CA ALA A 328 -15.00 -17.23 -7.07
C ALA A 328 -16.03 -16.20 -6.56
N LEU A 329 -17.31 -16.42 -6.86
CA LEU A 329 -18.40 -15.56 -6.38
C LEU A 329 -18.55 -15.64 -4.87
N LEU A 330 -18.41 -16.82 -4.26
CA LEU A 330 -18.45 -16.98 -2.80
C LEU A 330 -17.35 -16.15 -2.12
N VAL A 331 -16.09 -16.35 -2.53
CA VAL A 331 -14.95 -15.60 -1.99
C VAL A 331 -15.14 -14.08 -2.17
N CYS A 332 -15.51 -13.64 -3.38
CA CYS A 332 -15.75 -12.23 -3.66
C CYS A 332 -16.94 -11.66 -2.89
N SER A 333 -17.99 -12.45 -2.68
CA SER A 333 -19.16 -12.02 -1.91
C SER A 333 -18.81 -11.85 -0.43
N LEU A 334 -18.07 -12.78 0.16
CA LEU A 334 -17.60 -12.69 1.55
C LEU A 334 -16.58 -11.56 1.75
N SER A 335 -15.78 -11.27 0.73
CA SER A 335 -14.73 -10.24 0.80
C SER A 335 -15.24 -8.82 0.55
N ALA A 336 -16.16 -8.62 -0.38
CA ALA A 336 -16.59 -7.29 -0.82
C ALA A 336 -18.10 -7.06 -0.67
N LEU A 337 -18.93 -7.92 -1.27
CA LEU A 337 -20.35 -7.65 -1.40
C LEU A 337 -21.06 -7.65 -0.06
N LEU A 338 -20.90 -8.72 0.71
CA LEU A 338 -21.56 -8.88 2.01
C LEU A 338 -21.10 -7.84 3.05
N PRO A 339 -19.79 -7.56 3.22
CA PRO A 339 -19.33 -6.47 4.06
C PRO A 339 -19.91 -5.10 3.68
N LEU A 340 -19.95 -4.77 2.38
CA LEU A 340 -20.51 -3.50 1.92
C LEU A 340 -22.02 -3.40 2.16
N LEU A 341 -22.77 -4.48 1.92
CA LEU A 341 -24.22 -4.50 2.16
C LEU A 341 -24.54 -4.28 3.63
N VAL A 342 -23.80 -4.94 4.53
CA VAL A 342 -23.99 -4.80 5.97
C VAL A 342 -23.60 -3.42 6.47
N LEU A 343 -22.49 -2.88 5.96
CA LEU A 343 -22.08 -1.51 6.27
C LEU A 343 -23.14 -0.49 5.83
N LEU A 344 -23.65 -0.64 4.60
CA LEU A 344 -24.70 0.25 4.09
C LEU A 344 -25.99 0.11 4.92
N GLN A 345 -26.39 -1.11 5.27
CA GLN A 345 -27.55 -1.28 6.11
C GLN A 345 -27.37 -0.63 7.49
N ALA A 346 -26.23 -0.83 8.15
CA ALA A 346 -25.96 -0.18 9.44
C ALA A 346 -26.01 1.34 9.30
N ALA A 347 -25.40 1.89 8.23
CA ALA A 347 -25.41 3.32 7.93
C ALA A 347 -26.81 3.93 7.80
N PHE A 348 -27.76 3.17 7.24
CA PHE A 348 -29.15 3.58 7.07
C PHE A 348 -30.07 3.10 8.21
N SER A 349 -29.56 2.52 9.29
CA SER A 349 -30.35 2.04 10.41
C SER A 349 -30.37 3.04 11.58
N ARG A 350 -31.48 3.10 12.33
CA ARG A 350 -31.57 3.79 13.61
C ARG A 350 -30.85 3.00 14.71
N ALA A 351 -30.95 1.68 14.64
CA ALA A 351 -30.24 0.76 15.52
C ALA A 351 -29.99 -0.56 14.79
N TRP A 352 -28.73 -0.98 14.76
CA TRP A 352 -28.29 -2.20 14.08
C TRP A 352 -29.08 -3.44 14.50
N GLY A 353 -29.25 -3.64 15.81
CA GLY A 353 -29.91 -4.83 16.37
C GLY A 353 -31.41 -5.00 16.02
N ARG A 354 -32.06 -4.01 15.44
CA ARG A 354 -33.46 -4.08 14.99
C ARG A 354 -33.65 -4.71 13.62
N GLY A 355 -32.59 -5.09 12.96
CA GLY A 355 -32.62 -5.75 11.64
C GLY A 355 -33.20 -4.87 10.52
N LEU A 356 -33.54 -5.54 9.40
CA LEU A 356 -34.13 -4.91 8.21
C LEU A 356 -35.65 -4.71 8.41
N SER A 357 -36.03 -3.52 8.85
CA SER A 357 -37.45 -3.11 8.90
C SER A 357 -37.59 -1.67 8.39
N VAL A 358 -38.71 -1.35 7.74
CA VAL A 358 -38.95 0.00 7.20
C VAL A 358 -38.92 1.05 8.32
N GLY A 359 -39.40 0.72 9.52
CA GLY A 359 -39.36 1.63 10.68
C GLY A 359 -37.95 1.87 11.26
N ASN A 360 -36.98 1.03 10.89
CA ASN A 360 -35.59 1.17 11.31
C ASN A 360 -34.75 2.00 10.30
N LEU A 361 -35.24 2.26 9.10
CA LEU A 361 -34.51 3.04 8.09
C LEU A 361 -34.47 4.53 8.46
N THR A 362 -33.30 5.16 8.32
CA THR A 362 -33.08 6.56 8.61
C THR A 362 -31.93 7.15 7.78
N LEU A 363 -31.97 8.47 7.55
CA LEU A 363 -30.85 9.25 7.04
C LEU A 363 -30.17 10.08 8.16
N GLN A 364 -30.61 9.90 9.41
CA GLN A 364 -30.16 10.72 10.53
C GLN A 364 -28.66 10.61 10.78
N ASN A 365 -28.05 9.43 10.59
CA ASN A 365 -26.62 9.23 10.76
C ASN A 365 -25.80 10.08 9.77
N PHE A 366 -26.24 10.16 8.52
CA PHE A 366 -25.62 11.02 7.51
C PHE A 366 -25.85 12.52 7.82
N ARG A 367 -27.05 12.88 8.26
CA ARG A 367 -27.36 14.24 8.67
C ARG A 367 -26.49 14.68 9.84
N TYR A 368 -26.36 13.83 10.86
CA TYR A 368 -25.50 14.07 12.02
C TYR A 368 -24.06 14.34 11.58
N ILE A 369 -23.44 13.45 10.76
CA ILE A 369 -22.07 13.59 10.28
C ILE A 369 -21.86 14.88 9.47
N LEU A 370 -22.80 15.19 8.55
CA LEU A 370 -22.58 16.27 7.58
C LEU A 370 -22.96 17.65 8.12
N PHE A 371 -23.88 17.74 9.08
CA PHE A 371 -24.47 19.02 9.51
C PHE A 371 -24.37 19.28 11.02
N GLU A 372 -24.39 18.27 11.86
CA GLU A 372 -24.48 18.43 13.30
C GLU A 372 -23.10 18.27 13.99
N GLU A 373 -22.28 17.29 13.56
CA GLU A 373 -20.98 17.00 14.16
C GLU A 373 -19.82 17.72 13.46
N ALA A 374 -19.27 18.74 14.12
CA ALA A 374 -18.19 19.57 13.57
C ALA A 374 -16.91 18.74 13.33
N GLN A 375 -16.54 17.87 14.26
CA GLN A 375 -15.33 17.04 14.17
C GLN A 375 -15.40 16.07 12.99
N ALA A 376 -16.59 15.55 12.65
CA ALA A 376 -16.77 14.67 11.50
C ALA A 376 -16.52 15.42 10.18
N ARG A 377 -17.02 16.64 10.06
CA ARG A 377 -16.77 17.48 8.87
C ARG A 377 -15.30 17.83 8.72
N GLU A 378 -14.62 18.19 9.82
CA GLU A 378 -13.19 18.46 9.83
C GLU A 378 -12.40 17.21 9.45
N ALA A 379 -12.74 16.04 10.00
CA ALA A 379 -12.09 14.77 9.67
C ALA A 379 -12.25 14.41 8.19
N ILE A 380 -13.42 14.68 7.58
CA ILE A 380 -13.65 14.51 6.14
C ILE A 380 -12.73 15.44 5.33
N LEU A 381 -12.72 16.73 5.66
CA LEU A 381 -11.88 17.72 4.98
C LEU A 381 -10.39 17.39 5.11
N HIS A 382 -9.91 17.07 6.32
CA HIS A 382 -8.52 16.71 6.58
C HIS A 382 -8.11 15.46 5.81
N THR A 383 -8.95 14.42 5.78
CA THR A 383 -8.66 13.19 5.05
C THR A 383 -8.39 13.46 3.59
N PHE A 384 -9.28 14.18 2.92
CA PHE A 384 -9.13 14.42 1.49
C PHE A 384 -8.05 15.46 1.18
N ALA A 385 -7.88 16.48 2.04
CA ALA A 385 -6.82 17.46 1.90
C ALA A 385 -5.43 16.83 2.08
N TYR A 386 -5.23 16.03 3.14
CA TYR A 386 -3.93 15.39 3.41
C TYR A 386 -3.61 14.31 2.37
N ALA A 387 -4.58 13.48 1.99
CA ALA A 387 -4.39 12.50 0.93
C ALA A 387 -4.06 13.16 -0.41
N GLY A 388 -4.77 14.24 -0.77
CA GLY A 388 -4.53 15.01 -1.99
C GLY A 388 -3.16 15.67 -2.02
N ALA A 389 -2.79 16.36 -0.93
CA ALA A 389 -1.51 17.02 -0.78
C ALA A 389 -0.35 16.01 -0.79
N SER A 390 -0.49 14.91 -0.05
CA SER A 390 0.52 13.83 -0.01
C SER A 390 0.71 13.18 -1.37
N ALA A 391 -0.38 12.93 -2.10
CA ALA A 391 -0.32 12.36 -3.44
C ALA A 391 0.39 13.30 -4.42
N LEU A 392 0.11 14.60 -4.37
CA LEU A 392 0.80 15.60 -5.19
C LEU A 392 2.29 15.67 -4.85
N ALA A 393 2.63 15.73 -3.56
CA ALA A 393 4.02 15.78 -3.10
C ALA A 393 4.79 14.50 -3.47
N ALA A 394 4.19 13.32 -3.23
CA ALA A 394 4.82 12.05 -3.57
C ALA A 394 5.07 11.92 -5.08
N ILE A 395 4.11 12.29 -5.92
CA ILE A 395 4.28 12.18 -7.38
C ILE A 395 5.22 13.24 -7.92
N GLY A 396 5.18 14.46 -7.39
CA GLY A 396 6.13 15.51 -7.78
C GLY A 396 7.58 15.10 -7.47
N LEU A 397 7.84 14.62 -6.25
CA LEU A 397 9.14 14.10 -5.85
C LEU A 397 9.54 12.86 -6.65
N ALA A 398 8.62 11.91 -6.80
CA ALA A 398 8.82 10.68 -7.58
C ALA A 398 9.16 10.96 -9.05
N PHE A 399 8.49 11.93 -9.67
CA PHE A 399 8.76 12.36 -11.04
C PHE A 399 10.18 12.89 -11.19
N VAL A 400 10.61 13.78 -10.29
CA VAL A 400 11.98 14.34 -10.29
C VAL A 400 13.00 13.22 -10.13
N ILE A 401 12.80 12.32 -9.16
CA ILE A 401 13.74 11.21 -8.91
C ILE A 401 13.75 10.25 -10.11
N ALA A 402 12.60 9.87 -10.66
CA ALA A 402 12.50 9.00 -11.81
C ALA A 402 13.20 9.61 -13.03
N TYR A 403 13.07 10.92 -13.25
CA TYR A 403 13.77 11.63 -14.31
C TYR A 403 15.29 11.55 -14.14
N LEU A 404 15.82 11.90 -12.96
CA LEU A 404 17.25 11.85 -12.67
C LEU A 404 17.84 10.44 -12.84
N VAL A 405 17.11 9.43 -12.35
CA VAL A 405 17.55 8.02 -12.37
C VAL A 405 17.48 7.43 -13.78
N ARG A 406 16.35 7.58 -14.46
CA ARG A 406 16.12 6.96 -15.80
C ARG A 406 16.97 7.60 -16.89
N ARG A 407 17.21 8.90 -16.82
CA ARG A 407 18.08 9.63 -17.76
C ARG A 407 19.56 9.60 -17.36
N ARG A 408 19.90 8.94 -16.24
CA ARG A 408 21.28 8.81 -15.73
C ARG A 408 22.01 10.16 -15.64
N LEU A 409 21.28 11.18 -15.16
CA LEU A 409 21.79 12.56 -15.18
C LEU A 409 22.78 12.86 -14.05
N VAL A 410 22.86 12.01 -13.03
CA VAL A 410 23.59 12.26 -11.78
C VAL A 410 24.34 11.02 -11.30
N PRO A 411 25.49 11.19 -10.63
CA PRO A 411 26.14 10.10 -9.93
C PRO A 411 25.26 9.65 -8.75
N GLY A 412 25.34 8.37 -8.36
CA GLY A 412 24.57 7.86 -7.23
C GLY A 412 23.06 7.74 -7.48
N ALA A 413 22.61 7.72 -8.74
CA ALA A 413 21.20 7.51 -9.12
C ALA A 413 20.58 6.26 -8.48
N GLY A 414 21.39 5.21 -8.24
CA GLY A 414 20.96 4.00 -7.56
C GLY A 414 20.58 4.24 -6.09
N LEU A 415 21.28 5.13 -5.40
CA LEU A 415 20.97 5.49 -4.00
C LEU A 415 19.66 6.27 -3.91
N LEU A 416 19.39 7.21 -4.84
CA LEU A 416 18.11 7.90 -4.91
C LEU A 416 16.95 6.91 -5.10
N ALA A 417 17.09 5.98 -6.05
CA ALA A 417 16.08 4.96 -6.29
C ALA A 417 15.89 4.05 -5.06
N PHE A 418 16.97 3.66 -4.40
CA PHE A 418 16.93 2.85 -3.19
C PHE A 418 16.18 3.56 -2.05
N LEU A 419 16.58 4.80 -1.72
CA LEU A 419 15.92 5.58 -0.67
C LEU A 419 14.44 5.85 -1.00
N CYS A 420 14.14 6.15 -2.26
CA CYS A 420 12.77 6.38 -2.72
C CYS A 420 11.88 5.13 -2.59
N MET A 421 12.44 3.94 -2.81
CA MET A 421 11.71 2.67 -2.72
C MET A 421 11.71 2.07 -1.32
N SER A 422 12.61 2.48 -0.42
CA SER A 422 12.75 1.87 0.90
C SER A 422 11.50 1.96 1.79
N PRO A 423 10.63 3.00 1.73
CA PRO A 423 9.43 3.04 2.55
C PRO A 423 8.42 1.93 2.26
N ILE A 424 8.51 1.24 1.12
CA ILE A 424 7.63 0.08 0.83
C ILE A 424 7.89 -1.08 1.81
N VAL A 425 9.12 -1.16 2.33
CA VAL A 425 9.56 -2.19 3.26
C VAL A 425 9.19 -1.85 4.71
N ILE A 426 9.00 -0.57 5.01
CA ILE A 426 8.79 -0.08 6.36
C ILE A 426 7.30 -0.17 6.69
N PRO A 427 6.88 -0.95 7.74
CA PRO A 427 5.50 -0.92 8.21
C PRO A 427 5.04 0.50 8.55
N GLY A 428 3.79 0.86 8.22
CA GLY A 428 3.26 2.20 8.43
C GLY A 428 3.37 2.67 9.89
N ILE A 429 3.15 1.77 10.82
CA ILE A 429 3.29 2.00 12.25
C ILE A 429 4.75 2.29 12.66
N VAL A 430 5.70 1.55 12.12
CA VAL A 430 7.14 1.76 12.37
C VAL A 430 7.59 3.10 11.79
N LEU A 431 7.10 3.44 10.59
CA LEU A 431 7.35 4.74 9.97
C LEU A 431 6.81 5.89 10.85
N ALA A 432 5.60 5.73 11.39
CA ALA A 432 4.99 6.74 12.26
C ALA A 432 5.80 6.96 13.55
N ILE A 433 6.24 5.89 14.21
CA ILE A 433 7.11 5.97 15.40
C ILE A 433 8.44 6.65 15.05
N GLY A 434 9.02 6.33 13.88
CA GLY A 434 10.23 7.00 13.38
C GLY A 434 10.02 8.49 13.13
N PHE A 435 8.88 8.89 12.56
CA PHE A 435 8.50 10.29 12.39
C PHE A 435 8.32 10.99 13.73
N TYR A 436 7.65 10.34 14.67
CA TYR A 436 7.52 10.84 16.03
C TYR A 436 8.89 11.08 16.67
N ALA A 437 9.78 10.09 16.65
CA ALA A 437 11.13 10.20 17.21
C ALA A 437 11.99 11.28 16.53
N ALA A 438 11.77 11.54 15.23
CA ALA A 438 12.55 12.52 14.49
C ALA A 438 12.04 13.96 14.62
N TYR A 439 10.73 14.15 14.79
CA TYR A 439 10.10 15.47 14.57
C TYR A 439 9.14 15.92 15.68
N SER A 440 8.99 15.17 16.78
CA SER A 440 8.14 15.59 17.92
C SER A 440 8.80 16.67 18.78
N ALA A 441 10.12 16.67 18.86
CA ALA A 441 10.89 17.60 19.67
C ALA A 441 11.32 18.87 18.92
N PRO A 442 11.65 19.97 19.62
CA PRO A 442 12.31 21.13 19.03
C PRO A 442 13.60 20.74 18.26
N PRO A 443 13.98 21.46 17.19
CA PRO A 443 13.44 22.76 16.76
C PRO A 443 12.16 22.68 15.90
N LEU A 444 11.77 21.51 15.38
CA LEU A 444 10.65 21.40 14.44
C LEU A 444 9.30 21.23 15.13
N ALA A 445 9.22 20.42 16.19
CA ALA A 445 8.01 20.18 16.99
C ALA A 445 6.73 19.99 16.15
N LEU A 446 6.80 19.09 15.15
CA LEU A 446 5.72 18.91 14.16
C LEU A 446 4.61 17.97 14.63
N TYR A 447 4.75 17.29 15.77
CA TYR A 447 3.76 16.33 16.26
C TYR A 447 2.36 16.95 16.36
N GLY A 448 1.35 16.23 15.88
CA GLY A 448 -0.04 16.69 15.88
C GLY A 448 -0.36 17.78 14.85
N THR A 449 0.54 18.08 13.90
CA THR A 449 0.31 19.08 12.84
C THR A 449 -0.09 18.44 11.51
N SER A 450 -0.82 19.19 10.69
CA SER A 450 -1.16 18.79 9.32
C SER A 450 0.09 18.50 8.47
N LEU A 451 1.16 19.25 8.69
CA LEU A 451 2.42 19.06 7.96
C LEU A 451 3.03 17.68 8.27
N MET A 452 3.04 17.27 9.53
CA MET A 452 3.52 15.95 9.95
C MET A 452 2.77 14.83 9.22
N MET A 453 1.43 14.92 9.19
CA MET A 453 0.57 13.94 8.52
C MET A 453 0.86 13.87 7.01
N ILE A 454 0.94 15.04 6.34
CA ILE A 454 1.24 15.11 4.91
C ILE A 454 2.62 14.52 4.60
N LEU A 455 3.65 14.84 5.38
CA LEU A 455 5.00 14.32 5.17
C LEU A 455 5.07 12.80 5.38
N ALA A 456 4.43 12.28 6.43
CA ALA A 456 4.38 10.86 6.72
C ALA A 456 3.66 10.07 5.61
N PHE A 457 2.49 10.54 5.16
CA PHE A 457 1.76 9.93 4.04
C PHE A 457 2.53 10.05 2.72
N THR A 458 3.16 11.20 2.46
CA THR A 458 4.05 11.37 1.29
C THR A 458 5.13 10.29 1.29
N THR A 459 5.80 10.10 2.41
CA THR A 459 6.87 9.11 2.56
C THR A 459 6.34 7.69 2.39
N ARG A 460 5.23 7.36 3.04
CA ARG A 460 4.59 6.04 3.00
C ARG A 460 4.27 5.59 1.58
N PHE A 461 3.73 6.52 0.76
CA PHE A 461 3.24 6.20 -0.59
C PHE A 461 4.19 6.64 -1.72
N LEU A 462 5.34 7.23 -1.39
CA LEU A 462 6.38 7.62 -2.36
C LEU A 462 6.81 6.47 -3.30
N PRO A 463 6.97 5.21 -2.83
CA PRO A 463 7.35 4.09 -3.69
C PRO A 463 6.34 3.83 -4.82
N VAL A 464 5.05 3.97 -4.56
CA VAL A 464 3.97 3.78 -5.54
C VAL A 464 4.06 4.86 -6.63
N GLY A 465 4.26 6.11 -6.21
CA GLY A 465 4.48 7.24 -7.13
C GLY A 465 5.72 7.03 -8.00
N TYR A 466 6.84 6.58 -7.40
CA TYR A 466 8.08 6.33 -8.13
C TYR A 466 7.97 5.17 -9.12
N ALA A 467 7.36 4.06 -8.74
CA ALA A 467 7.14 2.93 -9.64
C ALA A 467 6.34 3.37 -10.88
N SER A 468 5.25 4.12 -10.67
CA SER A 468 4.39 4.63 -11.74
C SER A 468 5.11 5.65 -12.63
N ALA A 469 5.78 6.64 -12.05
CA ALA A 469 6.53 7.65 -12.80
C ALA A 469 7.69 7.04 -13.59
N SER A 470 8.40 6.09 -12.98
CA SER A 470 9.52 5.38 -13.60
C SER A 470 9.07 4.51 -14.80
N ALA A 471 7.93 3.82 -14.67
CA ALA A 471 7.33 3.04 -15.75
C ALA A 471 6.87 3.95 -16.91
N GLY A 472 6.22 5.08 -16.58
CA GLY A 472 5.83 6.08 -17.57
C GLY A 472 7.03 6.66 -18.32
N MET A 473 8.11 7.01 -17.62
CA MET A 473 9.33 7.52 -18.28
C MET A 473 10.03 6.49 -19.18
N GLN A 474 9.92 5.21 -18.84
CA GLN A 474 10.49 4.15 -19.65
C GLN A 474 9.80 4.00 -21.01
N SER A 475 8.52 4.39 -21.11
CA SER A 475 7.76 4.35 -22.36
C SER A 475 8.07 5.50 -23.33
N ILE A 476 8.82 6.53 -22.88
CA ILE A 476 9.18 7.70 -23.71
C ILE A 476 10.65 7.60 -24.12
N HIS A 477 10.87 7.56 -25.44
CA HIS A 477 12.22 7.48 -26.00
C HIS A 477 13.01 8.76 -25.70
N PRO A 478 14.31 8.68 -25.29
CA PRO A 478 15.15 9.85 -24.98
C PRO A 478 15.30 10.85 -26.14
N GLU A 479 15.26 10.37 -27.38
CA GLU A 479 15.36 11.20 -28.59
C GLU A 479 14.32 12.31 -28.67
N MET A 480 13.15 12.13 -28.06
CA MET A 480 12.11 13.18 -28.03
C MET A 480 12.58 14.43 -27.22
N GLU A 481 13.39 14.22 -26.19
CA GLU A 481 14.00 15.31 -25.42
C GLU A 481 15.20 15.90 -26.16
N GLU A 482 15.98 15.06 -26.86
CA GLU A 482 17.12 15.48 -27.66
C GLU A 482 16.70 16.35 -28.84
N ALA A 483 15.53 16.08 -29.46
CA ALA A 483 14.96 16.93 -30.50
C ALA A 483 14.72 18.35 -30.03
N VAL A 484 14.19 18.55 -28.81
CA VAL A 484 14.03 19.90 -28.21
C VAL A 484 15.38 20.58 -28.01
N ARG A 485 16.38 19.83 -27.58
CA ARG A 485 17.74 20.34 -27.35
C ARG A 485 18.45 20.73 -28.63
N SER A 486 18.27 19.95 -29.69
CA SER A 486 18.81 20.25 -31.04
C SER A 486 18.23 21.52 -31.63
N LEU A 487 16.98 21.89 -31.24
CA LEU A 487 16.32 23.15 -31.58
C LEU A 487 16.70 24.30 -30.64
N GLY A 488 17.72 24.16 -29.77
CA GLY A 488 18.21 25.17 -28.84
C GLY A 488 17.41 25.26 -27.53
N GLY A 489 16.45 24.35 -27.30
CA GLY A 489 15.67 24.32 -26.05
C GLY A 489 16.46 23.72 -24.88
N GLY A 490 16.28 24.29 -23.68
CA GLY A 490 16.85 23.71 -22.45
C GLY A 490 16.07 22.50 -21.92
N ARG A 491 16.68 21.75 -20.97
CA ARG A 491 16.05 20.58 -20.32
C ARG A 491 14.69 20.89 -19.70
N LEU A 492 14.51 22.04 -19.06
CA LEU A 492 13.25 22.45 -18.44
C LEU A 492 12.13 22.59 -19.50
N LEU A 493 12.48 23.12 -20.68
CA LEU A 493 11.54 23.23 -21.81
C LEU A 493 11.14 21.86 -22.31
N ALA A 494 12.08 20.90 -22.44
CA ALA A 494 11.79 19.52 -22.82
C ALA A 494 10.86 18.83 -21.79
N ILE A 495 11.12 18.99 -20.50
CA ILE A 495 10.24 18.48 -19.43
C ILE A 495 8.82 19.07 -19.58
N ARG A 496 8.72 20.42 -19.67
CA ARG A 496 7.41 21.10 -19.66
C ARG A 496 6.61 20.87 -20.96
N ARG A 497 7.27 20.86 -22.12
CA ARG A 497 6.61 20.78 -23.43
C ARG A 497 6.49 19.36 -24.01
N VAL A 498 7.30 18.42 -23.54
CA VAL A 498 7.31 17.04 -24.06
C VAL A 498 6.95 16.05 -22.96
N LEU A 499 7.76 15.93 -21.91
CA LEU A 499 7.58 14.87 -20.91
C LEU A 499 6.26 15.00 -20.13
N VAL A 500 5.99 16.16 -19.53
CA VAL A 500 4.79 16.35 -18.70
C VAL A 500 3.49 16.16 -19.52
N PRO A 501 3.34 16.73 -20.74
CA PRO A 501 2.16 16.49 -21.55
C PRO A 501 1.97 15.03 -21.97
N LEU A 502 3.05 14.30 -22.28
CA LEU A 502 2.98 12.89 -22.65
C LEU A 502 2.67 12.00 -21.43
N LEU A 503 3.20 12.35 -20.26
CA LEU A 503 3.01 11.60 -19.01
C LEU A 503 1.75 12.01 -18.23
N LYS A 504 1.03 13.05 -18.61
CA LYS A 504 -0.10 13.58 -17.82
C LYS A 504 -1.12 12.54 -17.40
N LYS A 505 -1.48 11.60 -18.28
CA LYS A 505 -2.40 10.50 -17.98
C LYS A 505 -1.79 9.49 -16.99
N ASN A 506 -0.51 9.16 -17.17
CA ASN A 506 0.23 8.28 -16.27
C ASN A 506 0.37 8.92 -14.86
N LEU A 507 0.74 10.21 -14.80
CA LEU A 507 0.87 10.94 -13.53
C LEU A 507 -0.48 11.11 -12.82
N ALA A 508 -1.57 11.37 -13.57
CA ALA A 508 -2.91 11.42 -13.01
C ALA A 508 -3.35 10.05 -12.45
N GLY A 509 -3.03 8.95 -13.15
CA GLY A 509 -3.25 7.60 -12.65
C GLY A 509 -2.45 7.29 -11.40
N ALA A 510 -1.19 7.69 -11.40
CA ALA A 510 -0.32 7.57 -10.23
C ALA A 510 -0.88 8.35 -9.02
N TRP A 511 -1.43 9.55 -9.26
CA TRP A 511 -2.06 10.34 -8.20
C TRP A 511 -3.22 9.60 -7.54
N ILE A 512 -4.09 8.96 -8.33
CA ILE A 512 -5.21 8.16 -7.80
C ILE A 512 -4.70 6.94 -7.02
N LEU A 513 -3.65 6.27 -7.54
CA LEU A 513 -3.04 5.12 -6.87
C LEU A 513 -2.37 5.47 -5.54
N VAL A 514 -1.97 6.72 -5.33
CA VAL A 514 -1.45 7.21 -4.05
C VAL A 514 -2.58 7.78 -3.18
N PHE A 515 -3.51 8.52 -3.77
CA PHE A 515 -4.60 9.20 -3.05
C PHE A 515 -5.52 8.23 -2.32
N ILE A 516 -5.98 7.16 -3.00
CA ILE A 516 -6.94 6.21 -2.40
C ILE A 516 -6.35 5.51 -1.17
N PRO A 517 -5.15 4.90 -1.20
CA PRO A 517 -4.55 4.34 0.00
C PRO A 517 -4.25 5.38 1.08
N ALA A 518 -3.83 6.60 0.72
CA ALA A 518 -3.58 7.66 1.69
C ALA A 518 -4.85 8.11 2.42
N ALA A 519 -5.97 8.22 1.71
CA ALA A 519 -7.26 8.61 2.31
C ALA A 519 -7.80 7.57 3.32
N ARG A 520 -7.37 6.32 3.23
CA ARG A 520 -7.80 5.23 4.12
C ARG A 520 -6.70 4.78 5.10
N GLU A 521 -5.59 5.51 5.17
CA GLU A 521 -4.46 5.14 6.03
C GLU A 521 -4.80 5.38 7.50
N LEU A 522 -4.78 4.31 8.30
CA LEU A 522 -5.01 4.35 9.74
C LEU A 522 -3.72 4.08 10.51
N SER A 523 -2.92 3.11 10.06
CA SER A 523 -1.76 2.64 10.83
C SER A 523 -0.71 3.73 11.09
N THR A 524 -0.52 4.64 10.13
CA THR A 524 0.37 5.79 10.31
C THR A 524 -0.35 6.95 11.00
N ALA A 525 -1.63 7.17 10.67
CA ALA A 525 -2.41 8.29 11.18
C ALA A 525 -2.60 8.25 12.70
N ILE A 526 -2.95 7.08 13.25
CA ILE A 526 -3.30 6.92 14.67
C ILE A 526 -2.16 7.33 15.63
N PHE A 527 -0.90 7.22 15.18
CA PHE A 527 0.28 7.60 15.99
C PHE A 527 0.69 9.05 15.84
N LEU A 528 0.26 9.74 14.78
CA LEU A 528 0.69 11.10 14.46
C LEU A 528 -0.41 12.14 14.60
N VAL A 529 -1.64 11.69 14.82
CA VAL A 529 -2.80 12.56 14.96
C VAL A 529 -2.69 13.45 16.20
N GLY A 530 -3.13 14.67 16.06
CA GLY A 530 -3.35 15.62 17.16
C GLY A 530 -4.79 16.07 17.22
N PRO A 531 -5.15 16.88 18.23
CA PRO A 531 -6.54 17.31 18.44
C PRO A 531 -7.20 17.96 17.20
N ASN A 532 -6.41 18.71 16.43
CA ASN A 532 -6.88 19.49 15.26
C ASN A 532 -6.49 18.85 13.91
N THR A 533 -6.08 17.58 13.90
CA THR A 533 -5.63 16.90 12.67
C THR A 533 -6.30 15.55 12.45
N ARG A 534 -7.45 15.33 13.12
CA ARG A 534 -8.23 14.10 12.98
C ARG A 534 -8.59 13.84 11.53
N VAL A 535 -8.49 12.58 11.14
CA VAL A 535 -8.88 12.06 9.82
C VAL A 535 -9.98 11.02 9.99
N ILE A 536 -10.71 10.72 8.91
CA ILE A 536 -11.83 9.76 8.96
C ILE A 536 -11.40 8.42 9.57
N SER A 537 -10.23 7.90 9.20
CA SER A 537 -9.78 6.58 9.67
C SER A 537 -9.61 6.54 11.20
N VAL A 538 -9.10 7.61 11.82
CA VAL A 538 -8.99 7.73 13.28
C VAL A 538 -10.35 7.89 13.93
N MET A 539 -11.22 8.74 13.35
CA MET A 539 -12.58 8.91 13.88
C MET A 539 -13.40 7.63 13.82
N LEU A 540 -13.21 6.81 12.79
CA LEU A 540 -13.86 5.49 12.71
C LEU A 540 -13.37 4.54 13.82
N PHE A 541 -12.10 4.65 14.20
CA PHE A 541 -11.56 3.90 15.34
C PHE A 541 -12.19 4.38 16.65
N ASP A 542 -12.23 5.69 16.91
CA ASP A 542 -12.86 6.29 18.10
C ASP A 542 -14.35 5.86 18.21
N LEU A 543 -15.13 5.98 17.13
CA LEU A 543 -16.54 5.57 17.09
C LEU A 543 -16.74 4.06 17.32
N SER A 544 -15.77 3.24 16.94
CA SER A 544 -15.79 1.80 17.22
C SER A 544 -15.57 1.51 18.70
N GLU A 545 -14.69 2.22 19.37
CA GLU A 545 -14.48 2.10 20.83
C GLU A 545 -15.70 2.58 21.61
N GLU A 546 -16.39 3.62 21.13
CA GLU A 546 -17.65 4.11 21.70
C GLU A 546 -18.83 3.17 21.43
N GLY A 547 -18.71 2.20 20.52
CA GLY A 547 -19.79 1.30 20.15
C GLY A 547 -20.87 1.94 19.25
N ASN A 548 -20.61 3.10 18.66
CA ASN A 548 -21.53 3.83 17.78
C ASN A 548 -21.41 3.36 16.33
N PHE A 549 -21.86 2.12 16.07
CA PHE A 549 -21.67 1.45 14.80
C PHE A 549 -22.46 2.06 13.64
N GLU A 550 -23.62 2.69 13.90
CA GLU A 550 -24.48 3.28 12.88
C GLU A 550 -23.82 4.54 12.28
N VAL A 551 -23.34 5.44 13.13
CA VAL A 551 -22.61 6.66 12.71
C VAL A 551 -21.29 6.27 12.06
N LEU A 552 -20.56 5.32 12.64
CA LEU A 552 -19.34 4.76 12.06
C LEU A 552 -19.58 4.22 10.65
N ALA A 553 -20.65 3.41 10.47
CA ALA A 553 -21.00 2.84 9.18
C ALA A 553 -21.35 3.91 8.14
N ALA A 554 -22.05 4.97 8.55
CA ALA A 554 -22.37 6.09 7.68
C ALA A 554 -21.11 6.87 7.25
N LEU A 555 -20.17 7.13 8.17
CA LEU A 555 -18.88 7.76 7.87
C LEU A 555 -18.00 6.88 6.97
N GLY A 556 -17.97 5.57 7.24
CA GLY A 556 -17.30 4.59 6.41
C GLY A 556 -17.88 4.49 5.00
N ALA A 557 -19.21 4.55 4.85
CA ALA A 557 -19.89 4.59 3.56
C ALA A 557 -19.51 5.85 2.75
N ILE A 558 -19.39 7.02 3.39
CA ILE A 558 -18.92 8.25 2.76
C ILE A 558 -17.48 8.07 2.23
N LEU A 559 -16.59 7.50 3.03
CA LEU A 559 -15.20 7.24 2.63
C LEU A 559 -15.11 6.31 1.42
N VAL A 560 -15.85 5.19 1.44
CA VAL A 560 -15.87 4.20 0.34
C VAL A 560 -16.51 4.81 -0.91
N ALA A 561 -17.65 5.48 -0.79
CA ALA A 561 -18.34 6.11 -1.92
C ALA A 561 -17.46 7.17 -2.60
N THR A 562 -16.79 8.02 -1.82
CA THR A 562 -15.86 9.03 -2.35
C THR A 562 -14.65 8.38 -3.03
N SER A 563 -14.09 7.31 -2.46
CA SER A 563 -12.98 6.56 -3.06
C SER A 563 -13.38 5.94 -4.40
N ILE A 564 -14.57 5.33 -4.49
CA ILE A 564 -15.13 4.76 -5.71
C ILE A 564 -15.39 5.87 -6.75
N LEU A 565 -15.94 7.02 -6.33
CA LEU A 565 -16.19 8.16 -7.21
C LEU A 565 -14.89 8.66 -7.85
N ILE A 566 -13.85 8.89 -7.03
CA ILE A 566 -12.54 9.36 -7.51
C ILE A 566 -11.88 8.32 -8.42
N ALA A 567 -11.95 7.03 -8.07
CA ALA A 567 -11.47 5.96 -8.94
C ALA A 567 -12.21 5.97 -10.29
N THR A 568 -13.52 6.09 -10.28
CA THR A 568 -14.36 6.08 -11.49
C THR A 568 -14.08 7.29 -12.39
N ILE A 569 -13.96 8.48 -11.80
CA ILE A 569 -13.58 9.71 -12.53
C ILE A 569 -12.19 9.51 -13.15
N GLY A 570 -11.25 8.97 -12.36
CA GLY A 570 -9.91 8.68 -12.84
C GLY A 570 -9.89 7.74 -14.04
N PHE A 571 -10.65 6.65 -13.99
CA PHE A 571 -10.77 5.71 -15.12
C PHE A 571 -11.36 6.37 -16.37
N ARG A 572 -12.31 7.27 -16.23
CA ARG A 572 -12.88 8.02 -17.37
C ARG A 572 -11.89 9.01 -17.98
N VAL A 573 -11.09 9.68 -17.15
CA VAL A 573 -10.12 10.71 -17.58
C VAL A 573 -8.87 10.08 -18.19
N ILE A 574 -8.38 8.99 -17.62
CA ILE A 574 -7.13 8.34 -18.02
C ILE A 574 -7.35 7.39 -19.21
N GLY A 575 -8.55 6.86 -19.35
CA GLY A 575 -8.92 5.86 -20.36
C GLY A 575 -8.92 4.44 -19.79
N ARG A 576 -9.68 3.54 -20.43
CA ARG A 576 -9.89 2.14 -20.01
C ARG A 576 -8.62 1.28 -20.00
N ASP A 577 -7.55 1.74 -20.62
CA ASP A 577 -6.32 0.94 -20.83
C ASP A 577 -5.40 0.87 -19.61
N PHE A 578 -5.69 1.65 -18.56
CA PHE A 578 -4.81 1.77 -17.39
C PHE A 578 -4.81 0.52 -16.49
N MET A 579 -5.97 -0.14 -16.33
CA MET A 579 -6.07 -1.39 -15.53
C MET A 579 -6.45 -2.63 -16.38
N LEU A 580 -6.96 -2.40 -17.55
CA LEU A 580 -7.36 -3.44 -18.48
C LEU A 580 -6.44 -3.37 -19.72
N ARG A 581 -5.13 -3.48 -19.57
CA ARG A 581 -4.26 -3.76 -20.70
C ARG A 581 -4.74 -5.08 -21.33
N ARG A 582 -5.70 -4.97 -22.21
CA ARG A 582 -5.83 -5.93 -23.31
C ARG A 582 -4.57 -5.69 -24.14
N GLY A 583 -3.61 -6.59 -24.05
CA GLY A 583 -2.60 -6.68 -25.10
C GLY A 583 -3.32 -6.80 -26.44
N PRO A 584 -2.73 -6.26 -27.49
CA PRO A 584 -3.24 -6.40 -28.84
C PRO A 584 -3.40 -7.86 -29.23
#